data_9318068c7556527e60ca6eb1ed84e092
#
_entry.id   9318068c7556527e60ca6eb1ed84e092
#
_cell.length_a   1.000
_cell.length_b   1.000
_cell.length_c   1.000
_cell.angle_alpha   90.00
_cell.angle_beta   90.00
_cell.angle_gamma   90.00
#
_symmetry.space_group_name_H-M   'P 1'
#
loop_
_entity.id
_entity.type
_entity.pdbx_description
1 polymer ?
#
loop_
_entity_poly.entity_id
_entity_poly.type
_entity_poly.pdbx_seq_one_letter_code
_entity_poly.pdbx_strand_id
1 'polypeptide(L)'
;MGNSMHSEPSPAIPGIGVHSGQVMTVLGPIPVEDLGVTLTHEHILSDVGCNGPEPPEASRKALFHKPLTMDILGEVRLLPQCNRDNQRLTDLDLVVSEVEKYCHWGGRTIVEMTLDGAGRVPLGLKMVSHRTDVQIVMGAGYYIEFSHPPHVRTMSADDIADEIVRDLTEGVPGTGVGAGIIGEIGIDMDFTAEEEKSLRGAARAARRTQVPMSIHVPGGSTRSHEYRTRIMDILEEEGASLEHVIMDHVQIHPTSMESQMAIAERGAFLGYDGISSGFDWGERGMGPGDEESAADIKHLIEAGYLHHILLSHDVHLKIMLTAYGGWGYAYILRQFVKRLRAHGVTDQDITTMLVENPKRLFSSRYQRGNGFGNP
;
A
#
# COMPACT_ATOMS: atom_id res chain seq x y z
N MET A 1 43.80 39.40 16.20
CA MET A 1 42.43 39.42 16.81
C MET A 1 41.50 38.78 15.81
N GLY A 2 41.26 37.49 15.93
CA GLY A 2 40.39 36.73 15.05
C GLY A 2 39.05 36.54 15.72
N ASN A 3 37.97 37.06 15.14
CA ASN A 3 36.58 36.83 15.56
C ASN A 3 36.12 35.48 15.03
N SER A 4 36.01 34.51 15.90
CA SER A 4 35.28 33.25 15.62
C SER A 4 33.81 33.52 15.78
N MET A 5 33.08 33.58 14.65
CA MET A 5 31.62 33.51 14.67
C MET A 5 31.20 32.10 15.04
N HIS A 6 30.70 31.92 16.25
CA HIS A 6 29.97 30.74 16.62
C HIS A 6 28.59 30.81 15.93
N SER A 7 28.34 29.92 14.98
CA SER A 7 27.03 29.69 14.45
C SER A 7 26.16 29.01 15.53
N GLU A 8 25.11 29.69 15.99
CA GLU A 8 24.09 29.09 16.86
C GLU A 8 23.42 27.91 16.11
N PRO A 9 23.17 26.78 16.78
CA PRO A 9 22.42 25.69 16.17
C PRO A 9 21.00 26.15 15.90
N SER A 10 20.53 25.92 14.69
CA SER A 10 19.14 26.13 14.27
C SER A 10 18.19 25.44 15.26
N PRO A 11 17.06 26.08 15.65
CA PRO A 11 16.12 25.46 16.59
C PRO A 11 15.60 24.12 16.00
N ALA A 12 15.74 23.05 16.77
CA ALA A 12 15.22 21.75 16.42
C ALA A 12 13.69 21.87 16.23
N ILE A 13 13.22 21.52 15.04
CA ILE A 13 11.79 21.37 14.77
C ILE A 13 11.30 20.24 15.70
N PRO A 14 10.22 20.42 16.48
CA PRO A 14 9.68 19.33 17.28
C PRO A 14 9.39 18.14 16.33
N GLY A 15 10.07 17.00 16.54
CA GLY A 15 9.87 15.82 15.74
C GLY A 15 8.40 15.40 15.75
N ILE A 16 7.88 14.99 14.60
CA ILE A 16 6.54 14.41 14.46
C ILE A 16 6.60 13.03 15.12
N GLY A 17 6.55 12.98 16.47
CA GLY A 17 6.64 11.74 17.22
C GLY A 17 5.28 11.03 17.24
N VAL A 18 5.18 9.83 16.68
CA VAL A 18 4.04 8.94 16.94
C VAL A 18 4.22 8.31 18.31
N HIS A 19 3.22 8.44 19.18
CA HIS A 19 3.20 7.79 20.48
C HIS A 19 2.54 6.41 20.37
N SER A 20 2.83 5.51 21.32
CA SER A 20 2.14 4.21 21.42
C SER A 20 0.62 4.39 21.32
N GLY A 21 -0.04 3.60 20.46
CA GLY A 21 -1.48 3.69 20.22
C GLY A 21 -1.93 4.79 19.26
N GLN A 22 -1.00 5.40 18.52
CA GLN A 22 -1.31 6.39 17.46
C GLN A 22 -0.86 5.89 16.09
N VAL A 23 -1.53 6.40 15.05
CA VAL A 23 -1.19 6.20 13.63
C VAL A 23 -0.92 7.58 13.02
N MET A 24 0.17 7.71 12.27
CA MET A 24 0.47 8.92 11.52
C MET A 24 -0.41 8.99 10.28
N THR A 25 -1.15 10.09 10.13
CA THR A 25 -1.87 10.44 8.89
C THR A 25 -1.22 11.66 8.24
N VAL A 26 -1.59 11.96 7.02
CA VAL A 26 -1.12 13.17 6.30
C VAL A 26 -1.52 14.49 7.00
N LEU A 27 -2.48 14.45 7.92
CA LEU A 27 -2.90 15.60 8.75
C LEU A 27 -2.25 15.61 10.14
N GLY A 28 -1.49 14.57 10.50
CA GLY A 28 -0.88 14.36 11.81
C GLY A 28 -1.35 13.08 12.47
N PRO A 29 -0.85 12.77 13.69
CA PRO A 29 -1.16 11.53 14.38
C PRO A 29 -2.60 11.53 14.90
N ILE A 30 -3.25 10.36 14.79
CA ILE A 30 -4.57 10.08 15.37
C ILE A 30 -4.48 8.85 16.28
N PRO A 31 -5.37 8.69 17.29
CA PRO A 31 -5.51 7.42 18.00
C PRO A 31 -5.83 6.27 17.04
N VAL A 32 -5.24 5.10 17.26
CA VAL A 32 -5.53 3.91 16.44
C VAL A 32 -7.01 3.53 16.47
N GLU A 33 -7.70 3.84 17.56
CA GLU A 33 -9.14 3.62 17.72
C GLU A 33 -10.01 4.46 16.77
N ASP A 34 -9.46 5.57 16.26
CA ASP A 34 -10.15 6.50 15.36
C ASP A 34 -10.02 6.11 13.87
N LEU A 35 -9.30 5.03 13.55
CA LEU A 35 -9.16 4.54 12.17
C LEU A 35 -10.54 4.23 11.53
N GLY A 36 -11.44 3.58 12.27
CA GLY A 36 -12.75 3.18 11.75
C GLY A 36 -12.64 2.20 10.58
N VAL A 37 -13.59 2.25 9.66
CA VAL A 37 -13.58 1.42 8.43
C VAL A 37 -12.39 1.83 7.57
N THR A 38 -11.48 0.90 7.30
CA THR A 38 -10.19 1.16 6.67
C THR A 38 -9.99 0.30 5.42
N LEU A 39 -9.61 0.94 4.32
CA LEU A 39 -9.00 0.29 3.15
C LEU A 39 -7.50 0.29 3.34
N THR A 40 -6.89 -0.88 3.31
CA THR A 40 -5.49 -1.03 3.71
C THR A 40 -4.49 -0.97 2.56
N HIS A 41 -4.95 -0.81 1.32
CA HIS A 41 -4.10 -0.75 0.13
C HIS A 41 -4.82 -0.03 -1.02
N GLU A 42 -4.53 1.26 -1.22
CA GLU A 42 -5.10 2.06 -2.32
C GLU A 42 -4.05 3.05 -2.87
N HIS A 43 -4.31 3.57 -4.07
CA HIS A 43 -3.57 4.68 -4.67
C HIS A 43 -4.54 5.81 -4.97
N ILE A 44 -4.33 6.99 -4.39
CA ILE A 44 -5.21 8.16 -4.55
C ILE A 44 -4.64 9.11 -5.59
N LEU A 45 -3.38 9.47 -5.44
CA LEU A 45 -2.64 10.32 -6.39
C LEU A 45 -1.38 9.57 -6.82
N SER A 46 -1.35 9.11 -8.07
CA SER A 46 -0.29 8.21 -8.54
C SER A 46 0.02 8.39 -10.03
N ASP A 47 1.21 7.95 -10.41
CA ASP A 47 1.64 7.74 -11.77
C ASP A 47 2.35 6.37 -11.87
N VAL A 48 1.57 5.33 -12.12
CA VAL A 48 2.06 3.94 -12.19
C VAL A 48 2.57 3.55 -13.59
N GLY A 49 3.02 4.53 -14.38
CA GLY A 49 3.57 4.31 -15.71
C GLY A 49 4.86 3.49 -15.75
N CYS A 50 5.46 3.22 -14.60
CA CYS A 50 6.52 2.22 -14.47
C CYS A 50 6.04 0.81 -14.83
N ASN A 51 4.75 0.51 -14.69
CA ASN A 51 4.18 -0.81 -14.97
C ASN A 51 3.87 -1.06 -16.44
N GLY A 52 3.94 -0.04 -17.31
CA GLY A 52 3.63 -0.18 -18.72
C GLY A 52 4.41 0.80 -19.60
N PRO A 53 5.60 0.43 -20.10
CA PRO A 53 6.39 1.30 -20.98
C PRO A 53 5.68 1.53 -22.31
N GLU A 54 6.06 2.61 -23.00
CA GLU A 54 5.56 2.91 -24.33
C GLU A 54 5.86 1.75 -25.32
N PRO A 55 4.84 1.21 -25.99
CA PRO A 55 5.04 0.13 -26.95
C PRO A 55 5.88 0.62 -28.15
N PRO A 56 6.74 -0.24 -28.75
CA PRO A 56 7.57 0.13 -29.88
C PRO A 56 6.77 0.33 -31.18
N GLU A 57 5.63 -0.33 -31.35
CA GLU A 57 4.83 -0.32 -32.56
C GLU A 57 4.05 0.98 -32.73
N ALA A 58 4.18 1.64 -33.88
CA ALA A 58 3.53 2.92 -34.18
C ALA A 58 1.99 2.88 -34.02
N SER A 59 1.36 1.76 -34.38
CA SER A 59 -0.10 1.60 -34.25
C SER A 59 -0.56 1.58 -32.78
N ARG A 60 0.25 1.01 -31.88
CA ARG A 60 -0.04 0.96 -30.46
C ARG A 60 0.30 2.28 -29.73
N LYS A 61 1.29 3.05 -30.24
CA LYS A 61 1.63 4.37 -29.69
C LYS A 61 0.46 5.34 -29.75
N ALA A 62 -0.33 5.31 -30.81
CA ALA A 62 -1.51 6.17 -30.95
C ALA A 62 -2.53 5.93 -29.82
N LEU A 63 -2.78 4.67 -29.45
CA LEU A 63 -3.63 4.32 -28.31
C LEU A 63 -2.96 4.69 -26.97
N PHE A 64 -1.66 4.44 -26.85
CA PHE A 64 -0.90 4.72 -25.64
C PHE A 64 -0.96 6.19 -25.22
N HIS A 65 -0.89 7.13 -26.16
CA HIS A 65 -0.92 8.58 -25.89
C HIS A 65 -2.32 9.22 -25.95
N LYS A 66 -3.34 8.45 -26.33
CA LYS A 66 -4.71 8.99 -26.43
C LYS A 66 -5.28 9.23 -25.01
N PRO A 67 -5.98 10.36 -24.77
CA PRO A 67 -6.77 10.50 -23.54
C PRO A 67 -7.78 9.36 -23.40
N LEU A 68 -7.99 8.88 -22.18
CA LEU A 68 -8.95 7.81 -21.89
C LEU A 68 -10.37 8.32 -22.11
N THR A 69 -11.04 7.78 -23.11
CA THR A 69 -12.40 8.14 -23.54
C THR A 69 -13.22 6.89 -23.79
N MET A 70 -14.53 7.03 -23.84
CA MET A 70 -15.47 5.90 -24.00
C MET A 70 -15.21 5.02 -25.22
N ASP A 71 -14.69 5.60 -26.32
CA ASP A 71 -14.43 4.88 -27.58
C ASP A 71 -13.22 3.94 -27.51
N ILE A 72 -12.31 4.11 -26.54
CA ILE A 72 -11.17 3.21 -26.30
C ILE A 72 -11.29 2.41 -25.02
N LEU A 73 -12.31 2.67 -24.21
CA LEU A 73 -12.46 2.05 -22.88
C LEU A 73 -12.47 0.52 -22.93
N GLY A 74 -13.07 -0.07 -23.97
CA GLY A 74 -13.09 -1.51 -24.18
C GLY A 74 -11.70 -2.12 -24.34
N GLU A 75 -10.85 -1.48 -25.18
CA GLU A 75 -9.46 -1.92 -25.40
C GLU A 75 -8.60 -1.75 -24.14
N VAL A 76 -8.77 -0.61 -23.43
CA VAL A 76 -8.02 -0.35 -22.20
C VAL A 76 -8.43 -1.31 -21.07
N ARG A 77 -9.67 -1.79 -21.04
CA ARG A 77 -10.10 -2.81 -20.07
C ARG A 77 -9.54 -4.20 -20.36
N LEU A 78 -9.25 -4.51 -21.62
CA LEU A 78 -8.60 -5.77 -22.01
C LEU A 78 -7.10 -5.76 -21.73
N LEU A 79 -6.46 -4.59 -21.82
CA LEU A 79 -5.03 -4.42 -21.55
C LEU A 79 -4.81 -3.07 -20.85
N PRO A 80 -4.97 -2.99 -19.54
CA PRO A 80 -4.95 -1.72 -18.80
C PRO A 80 -3.67 -0.89 -18.96
N GLN A 81 -2.55 -1.54 -19.23
CA GLN A 81 -1.24 -0.89 -19.39
C GLN A 81 -1.03 -0.30 -20.81
N CYS A 82 -1.94 -0.55 -21.75
CA CYS A 82 -1.81 -0.07 -23.13
C CYS A 82 -2.04 1.45 -23.31
N ASN A 83 -2.48 2.14 -22.25
CA ASN A 83 -2.83 3.56 -22.29
C ASN A 83 -2.21 4.33 -21.12
N ARG A 84 -1.40 5.35 -21.46
CA ARG A 84 -0.65 6.13 -20.47
C ARG A 84 -1.55 7.00 -19.57
N ASP A 85 -2.63 7.52 -20.12
CA ASP A 85 -3.58 8.34 -19.35
C ASP A 85 -4.34 7.52 -18.33
N ASN A 86 -4.62 6.24 -18.63
CA ASN A 86 -5.21 5.30 -17.67
C ASN A 86 -4.33 5.06 -16.44
N GLN A 87 -3.01 5.13 -16.57
CA GLN A 87 -2.03 4.87 -15.53
C GLN A 87 -1.77 6.08 -14.62
N ARG A 88 -2.55 7.16 -14.74
CA ARG A 88 -2.35 8.42 -14.02
C ARG A 88 -3.58 8.86 -13.24
N LEU A 89 -3.48 8.89 -11.94
CA LEU A 89 -4.44 9.48 -11.03
C LEU A 89 -3.87 10.83 -10.54
N THR A 90 -3.92 11.86 -11.37
CA THR A 90 -3.28 13.16 -11.10
C THR A 90 -4.27 14.33 -11.04
N ASP A 91 -5.54 14.09 -11.32
CA ASP A 91 -6.61 15.09 -11.24
C ASP A 91 -7.17 15.12 -9.81
N LEU A 92 -6.82 16.17 -9.06
CA LEU A 92 -7.19 16.33 -7.66
C LEU A 92 -8.72 16.36 -7.44
N ASP A 93 -9.47 17.04 -8.31
CA ASP A 93 -10.92 17.15 -8.15
C ASP A 93 -11.62 15.83 -8.45
N LEU A 94 -11.12 15.10 -9.43
CA LEU A 94 -11.59 13.74 -9.72
C LEU A 94 -11.39 12.82 -8.52
N VAL A 95 -10.17 12.73 -7.98
CA VAL A 95 -9.88 11.80 -6.87
C VAL A 95 -10.61 12.20 -5.59
N VAL A 96 -10.77 13.50 -5.30
CA VAL A 96 -11.60 13.97 -4.19
C VAL A 96 -13.03 13.46 -4.34
N SER A 97 -13.64 13.63 -5.54
CA SER A 97 -15.00 13.14 -5.79
C SER A 97 -15.13 11.62 -5.63
N GLU A 98 -14.11 10.85 -5.97
CA GLU A 98 -14.10 9.39 -5.78
C GLU A 98 -13.96 8.99 -4.30
N VAL A 99 -13.09 9.68 -3.54
CA VAL A 99 -12.89 9.44 -2.10
C VAL A 99 -14.11 9.88 -1.28
N GLU A 100 -14.80 10.97 -1.66
CA GLU A 100 -16.07 11.38 -1.03
C GLU A 100 -17.14 10.27 -1.10
N LYS A 101 -17.17 9.50 -2.18
CA LYS A 101 -18.09 8.36 -2.30
C LYS A 101 -17.79 7.29 -1.26
N TYR A 102 -16.51 7.03 -0.98
CA TYR A 102 -16.11 6.10 0.08
C TYR A 102 -16.55 6.59 1.46
N CYS A 103 -16.29 7.86 1.77
CA CYS A 103 -16.76 8.51 3.00
C CYS A 103 -18.27 8.40 3.16
N HIS A 104 -19.03 8.69 2.09
CA HIS A 104 -20.49 8.60 2.07
C HIS A 104 -21.03 7.20 2.43
N TRP A 105 -20.30 6.14 2.08
CA TRP A 105 -20.62 4.76 2.42
C TRP A 105 -20.10 4.30 3.78
N GLY A 106 -19.59 5.21 4.60
CA GLY A 106 -19.10 4.94 5.97
C GLY A 106 -17.63 4.63 6.07
N GLY A 107 -16.86 4.78 4.98
CA GLY A 107 -15.41 4.69 4.99
C GLY A 107 -14.79 5.81 5.81
N ARG A 108 -13.67 5.53 6.49
CA ARG A 108 -13.00 6.47 7.38
C ARG A 108 -11.53 6.67 7.09
N THR A 109 -10.82 5.59 6.77
CA THR A 109 -9.37 5.64 6.55
C THR A 109 -9.01 4.94 5.24
N ILE A 110 -8.06 5.52 4.52
CA ILE A 110 -7.39 4.90 3.37
C ILE A 110 -5.89 4.86 3.67
N VAL A 111 -5.30 3.67 3.52
CA VAL A 111 -3.85 3.52 3.50
C VAL A 111 -3.41 3.66 2.05
N GLU A 112 -2.62 4.70 1.79
CA GLU A 112 -2.20 5.13 0.46
C GLU A 112 -0.78 4.66 0.19
N MET A 113 -0.63 3.77 -0.78
CA MET A 113 0.59 2.98 -1.01
C MET A 113 1.51 3.56 -2.09
N THR A 114 1.18 4.71 -2.67
CA THR A 114 2.00 5.32 -3.71
C THR A 114 3.33 5.83 -3.15
N LEU A 115 4.42 5.31 -3.68
CA LEU A 115 5.77 5.68 -3.30
C LEU A 115 6.40 6.69 -4.29
N ASP A 116 7.59 7.18 -4.00
CA ASP A 116 8.24 8.25 -4.75
C ASP A 116 8.35 7.94 -6.25
N GLY A 117 8.83 6.75 -6.61
CA GLY A 117 8.95 6.29 -8.01
C GLY A 117 7.63 6.06 -8.75
N ALA A 118 6.49 6.02 -8.03
CA ALA A 118 5.13 5.90 -8.56
C ALA A 118 4.33 7.22 -8.46
N GLY A 119 5.00 8.34 -8.22
CA GLY A 119 4.38 9.66 -8.24
C GLY A 119 3.71 10.10 -6.94
N ARG A 120 4.24 9.72 -5.77
CA ARG A 120 3.76 10.15 -4.44
C ARG A 120 3.66 11.68 -4.35
N VAL A 121 2.50 12.21 -3.94
CA VAL A 121 2.23 13.65 -3.82
C VAL A 121 1.74 14.00 -2.41
N PRO A 122 2.62 14.13 -1.39
CA PRO A 122 2.22 14.30 0.01
C PRO A 122 1.28 15.48 0.27
N LEU A 123 1.55 16.65 -0.32
CA LEU A 123 0.68 17.83 -0.17
C LEU A 123 -0.67 17.65 -0.87
N GLY A 124 -0.71 16.91 -1.98
CA GLY A 124 -1.95 16.54 -2.66
C GLY A 124 -2.82 15.63 -1.78
N LEU A 125 -2.23 14.61 -1.16
CA LEU A 125 -2.92 13.72 -0.22
C LEU A 125 -3.48 14.49 0.99
N LYS A 126 -2.70 15.44 1.51
CA LYS A 126 -3.17 16.34 2.57
C LYS A 126 -4.39 17.15 2.14
N MET A 127 -4.42 17.65 0.89
CA MET A 127 -5.58 18.35 0.35
C MET A 127 -6.79 17.43 0.18
N VAL A 128 -6.60 16.18 -0.30
CA VAL A 128 -7.70 15.19 -0.40
C VAL A 128 -8.28 14.92 0.99
N SER A 129 -7.44 14.63 1.99
CA SER A 129 -7.89 14.38 3.36
C SER A 129 -8.70 15.54 3.94
N HIS A 130 -8.23 16.79 3.76
CA HIS A 130 -8.97 17.99 4.22
C HIS A 130 -10.32 18.17 3.52
N ARG A 131 -10.43 17.79 2.25
CA ARG A 131 -11.66 18.00 1.47
C ARG A 131 -12.71 16.91 1.67
N THR A 132 -12.30 15.73 2.11
CA THR A 132 -13.17 14.54 2.16
C THR A 132 -13.47 14.04 3.58
N ASP A 133 -12.80 14.59 4.60
CA ASP A 133 -12.81 14.11 5.99
C ASP A 133 -12.37 12.62 6.13
N VAL A 134 -11.70 12.07 5.10
CA VAL A 134 -11.11 10.72 5.15
C VAL A 134 -9.68 10.82 5.66
N GLN A 135 -9.34 10.02 6.66
CA GLN A 135 -7.97 9.90 7.14
C GLN A 135 -7.12 9.19 6.06
N ILE A 136 -5.95 9.73 5.75
CA ILE A 136 -5.04 9.12 4.78
C ILE A 136 -3.72 8.79 5.49
N VAL A 137 -3.36 7.51 5.50
CA VAL A 137 -2.08 6.99 6.00
C VAL A 137 -1.17 6.80 4.80
N MET A 138 -0.12 7.60 4.68
CA MET A 138 0.77 7.60 3.51
C MET A 138 1.95 6.64 3.70
N GLY A 139 2.35 5.98 2.61
CA GLY A 139 3.48 5.05 2.57
C GLY A 139 4.85 5.74 2.47
N ALA A 140 5.91 4.99 2.90
CA ALA A 140 7.31 5.35 2.73
C ALA A 140 8.13 4.14 2.27
N GLY A 141 9.15 4.35 1.45
CA GLY A 141 10.02 3.32 0.89
C GLY A 141 10.06 3.33 -0.62
N TYR A 142 10.37 2.18 -1.22
CA TYR A 142 10.55 2.05 -2.66
C TYR A 142 9.78 0.86 -3.21
N TYR A 143 9.14 1.05 -4.36
CA TYR A 143 8.42 0.03 -5.11
C TYR A 143 9.40 -0.88 -5.88
N ILE A 144 9.02 -1.45 -7.02
CA ILE A 144 9.87 -2.31 -7.85
C ILE A 144 11.09 -1.56 -8.41
N GLU A 145 12.19 -2.26 -8.68
CA GLU A 145 13.47 -1.66 -9.11
C GLU A 145 13.31 -0.68 -10.28
N PHE A 146 12.45 -0.99 -11.25
CA PHE A 146 12.23 -0.15 -12.42
C PHE A 146 11.73 1.26 -12.06
N SER A 147 11.06 1.41 -10.93
CA SER A 147 10.54 2.69 -10.44
C SER A 147 11.51 3.41 -9.50
N HIS A 148 12.61 2.78 -9.10
CA HIS A 148 13.52 3.38 -8.14
C HIS A 148 14.11 4.69 -8.67
N PRO A 149 14.07 5.78 -7.89
CA PRO A 149 14.83 6.99 -8.20
C PRO A 149 16.32 6.67 -8.37
N PRO A 150 17.04 7.38 -9.25
CA PRO A 150 18.44 7.04 -9.57
C PRO A 150 19.40 6.96 -8.38
N HIS A 151 19.15 7.74 -7.31
CA HIS A 151 20.00 7.76 -6.12
C HIS A 151 19.95 6.45 -5.32
N VAL A 152 18.84 5.70 -5.37
CA VAL A 152 18.66 4.44 -4.64
C VAL A 152 19.70 3.39 -5.01
N ARG A 153 20.18 3.40 -6.26
CA ARG A 153 21.22 2.46 -6.73
C ARG A 153 22.54 2.59 -5.96
N THR A 154 22.85 3.78 -5.43
CA THR A 154 24.09 4.03 -4.67
C THR A 154 23.91 3.93 -3.16
N MET A 155 22.69 3.80 -2.68
CA MET A 155 22.36 3.65 -1.26
C MET A 155 22.65 2.23 -0.77
N SER A 156 23.10 2.13 0.47
CA SER A 156 23.09 0.88 1.22
C SER A 156 21.69 0.61 1.80
N ALA A 157 21.46 -0.59 2.32
CA ALA A 157 20.22 -0.90 3.05
C ALA A 157 20.04 -0.01 4.31
N ASP A 158 21.15 0.41 4.95
CA ASP A 158 21.08 1.32 6.10
C ASP A 158 20.70 2.75 5.67
N ASP A 159 21.22 3.24 4.53
CA ASP A 159 20.81 4.55 3.99
C ASP A 159 19.33 4.57 3.64
N ILE A 160 18.80 3.48 3.05
CA ILE A 160 17.37 3.30 2.76
C ILE A 160 16.57 3.30 4.07
N ALA A 161 17.03 2.58 5.08
CA ALA A 161 16.38 2.55 6.39
C ALA A 161 16.35 3.95 7.03
N ASP A 162 17.44 4.71 6.96
CA ASP A 162 17.51 6.07 7.50
C ASP A 162 16.56 7.03 6.79
N GLU A 163 16.42 6.89 5.48
CA GLU A 163 15.47 7.70 4.70
C GLU A 163 14.02 7.38 5.06
N ILE A 164 13.66 6.10 5.16
CA ILE A 164 12.32 5.67 5.58
C ILE A 164 12.02 6.16 7.01
N VAL A 165 12.97 6.00 7.95
CA VAL A 165 12.80 6.49 9.32
C VAL A 165 12.58 8.00 9.36
N ARG A 166 13.30 8.76 8.56
CA ARG A 166 13.09 10.21 8.43
C ARG A 166 11.68 10.54 7.96
N ASP A 167 11.20 9.90 6.88
CA ASP A 167 9.85 10.13 6.35
C ASP A 167 8.75 9.80 7.38
N LEU A 168 9.00 8.81 8.24
CA LEU A 168 8.09 8.41 9.33
C LEU A 168 8.13 9.35 10.54
N THR A 169 9.30 9.93 10.87
CA THR A 169 9.50 10.66 12.13
C THR A 169 9.59 12.18 11.97
N GLU A 170 10.05 12.65 10.83
CA GLU A 170 10.25 14.07 10.51
C GLU A 170 9.35 14.51 9.35
N GLY A 171 8.85 13.55 8.58
CA GLY A 171 8.06 13.77 7.37
C GLY A 171 8.90 13.92 6.11
N VAL A 172 8.23 13.83 4.97
CA VAL A 172 8.86 13.96 3.64
C VAL A 172 9.47 15.35 3.50
N PRO A 173 10.75 15.46 3.12
CA PRO A 173 11.46 16.73 3.04
C PRO A 173 10.72 17.80 2.24
N GLY A 174 10.63 19.01 2.78
CA GLY A 174 9.99 20.16 2.13
C GLY A 174 8.46 20.16 2.16
N THR A 175 7.80 19.13 2.72
CA THR A 175 6.34 19.01 2.77
C THR A 175 5.77 19.09 4.19
N GLY A 176 6.54 18.65 5.19
CA GLY A 176 6.07 18.51 6.58
C GLY A 176 4.95 17.45 6.74
N VAL A 177 4.81 16.52 5.79
CA VAL A 177 3.83 15.43 5.83
C VAL A 177 4.52 14.14 6.22
N GLY A 178 4.10 13.53 7.34
CA GLY A 178 4.62 12.27 7.84
C GLY A 178 4.01 11.06 7.12
N ALA A 179 4.81 10.02 6.91
CA ALA A 179 4.33 8.69 6.53
C ALA A 179 3.88 7.91 7.76
N GLY A 180 2.93 6.98 7.60
CA GLY A 180 2.37 6.17 8.68
C GLY A 180 2.49 4.66 8.46
N ILE A 181 2.98 4.23 7.29
CA ILE A 181 3.25 2.84 6.95
C ILE A 181 4.52 2.75 6.10
N ILE A 182 5.23 1.64 6.16
CA ILE A 182 6.37 1.34 5.28
C ILE A 182 5.83 0.51 4.10
N GLY A 183 5.96 1.00 2.90
CA GLY A 183 5.48 0.30 1.70
C GLY A 183 4.45 1.13 0.92
N GLU A 184 4.05 0.56 -0.18
CA GLU A 184 4.20 -0.81 -0.67
C GLU A 184 5.66 -1.09 -1.13
N ILE A 185 6.39 -1.96 -0.42
CA ILE A 185 7.75 -2.34 -0.82
C ILE A 185 7.67 -3.34 -1.97
N GLY A 186 8.23 -2.98 -3.12
CA GLY A 186 8.04 -3.73 -4.35
C GLY A 186 9.05 -4.86 -4.55
N ILE A 187 8.52 -6.05 -4.84
CA ILE A 187 9.26 -7.19 -5.36
C ILE A 187 8.63 -7.59 -6.69
N ASP A 188 9.38 -7.54 -7.79
CA ASP A 188 8.90 -7.96 -9.12
C ASP A 188 9.31 -9.40 -9.43
N MET A 189 8.97 -9.88 -10.62
CA MET A 189 9.12 -11.25 -11.11
C MET A 189 10.54 -11.82 -10.98
N ASP A 190 11.56 -10.97 -11.07
CA ASP A 190 12.96 -11.37 -11.01
C ASP A 190 13.55 -11.36 -9.59
N PHE A 191 12.86 -10.70 -8.64
CA PHE A 191 13.35 -10.46 -7.27
C PHE A 191 14.83 -10.08 -7.27
N THR A 192 15.11 -8.89 -7.76
CA THR A 192 16.48 -8.42 -8.01
C THR A 192 17.25 -8.13 -6.72
N ALA A 193 18.58 -7.98 -6.85
CA ALA A 193 19.42 -7.59 -5.71
C ALA A 193 19.10 -6.16 -5.20
N GLU A 194 18.62 -5.27 -6.08
CA GLU A 194 18.19 -3.92 -5.70
C GLU A 194 16.87 -3.95 -4.89
N GLU A 195 15.94 -4.83 -5.24
CA GLU A 195 14.72 -5.04 -4.50
C GLU A 195 14.98 -5.73 -3.15
N GLU A 196 15.87 -6.73 -3.09
CA GLU A 196 16.28 -7.31 -1.82
C GLU A 196 16.96 -6.27 -0.90
N LYS A 197 17.79 -5.40 -1.46
CA LYS A 197 18.41 -4.30 -0.71
C LYS A 197 17.36 -3.34 -0.14
N SER A 198 16.36 -2.97 -0.95
CA SER A 198 15.22 -2.14 -0.53
C SER A 198 14.41 -2.80 0.58
N LEU A 199 14.08 -4.10 0.43
CA LEU A 199 13.35 -4.89 1.42
C LEU A 199 14.12 -4.95 2.76
N ARG A 200 15.45 -5.20 2.72
CA ARG A 200 16.28 -5.21 3.94
C ARG A 200 16.31 -3.83 4.62
N GLY A 201 16.42 -2.74 3.84
CA GLY A 201 16.35 -1.37 4.36
C GLY A 201 15.00 -1.09 5.03
N ALA A 202 13.90 -1.47 4.39
CA ALA A 202 12.56 -1.34 4.93
C ALA A 202 12.36 -2.15 6.22
N ALA A 203 12.87 -3.40 6.28
CA ALA A 203 12.83 -4.24 7.48
C ALA A 203 13.60 -3.62 8.66
N ARG A 204 14.80 -3.04 8.40
CA ARG A 204 15.56 -2.30 9.41
C ARG A 204 14.81 -1.08 9.92
N ALA A 205 14.15 -0.34 9.03
CA ALA A 205 13.30 0.79 9.41
C ALA A 205 12.12 0.33 10.28
N ALA A 206 11.42 -0.75 9.90
CA ALA A 206 10.32 -1.34 10.68
C ALA A 206 10.78 -1.78 12.07
N ARG A 207 11.92 -2.48 12.17
CA ARG A 207 12.51 -2.84 13.47
C ARG A 207 12.78 -1.63 14.36
N ARG A 208 13.28 -0.52 13.78
CA ARG A 208 13.63 0.71 14.51
C ARG A 208 12.42 1.51 14.96
N THR A 209 11.37 1.53 14.14
CA THR A 209 10.19 2.39 14.33
C THR A 209 8.96 1.64 14.84
N GLN A 210 8.93 0.34 14.68
CA GLN A 210 7.75 -0.53 14.94
C GLN A 210 6.51 -0.12 14.11
N VAL A 211 6.71 0.58 13.00
CA VAL A 211 5.68 0.94 12.03
C VAL A 211 5.40 -0.27 11.13
N PRO A 212 4.13 -0.58 10.81
CA PRO A 212 3.79 -1.73 9.96
C PRO A 212 4.32 -1.58 8.53
N MET A 213 4.44 -2.72 7.87
CA MET A 213 4.92 -2.82 6.48
C MET A 213 3.87 -3.46 5.58
N SER A 214 3.87 -3.05 4.30
CA SER A 214 3.11 -3.66 3.21
C SER A 214 4.09 -4.06 2.10
N ILE A 215 3.98 -5.30 1.63
CA ILE A 215 4.93 -5.89 0.69
C ILE A 215 4.21 -6.35 -0.57
N HIS A 216 4.49 -5.69 -1.67
CA HIS A 216 4.06 -6.11 -3.00
C HIS A 216 4.78 -7.39 -3.42
N VAL A 217 4.01 -8.36 -3.88
CA VAL A 217 4.54 -9.58 -4.49
C VAL A 217 3.87 -9.78 -5.83
N PRO A 218 4.60 -9.97 -6.93
CA PRO A 218 4.02 -10.02 -8.25
C PRO A 218 3.03 -11.17 -8.37
N GLY A 219 1.86 -10.86 -8.91
CA GLY A 219 0.88 -11.86 -9.32
C GLY A 219 1.35 -12.62 -10.57
N GLY A 220 0.77 -13.80 -10.82
CA GLY A 220 1.02 -14.57 -12.04
C GLY A 220 2.32 -15.37 -12.07
N SER A 221 3.12 -15.34 -11.03
CA SER A 221 4.34 -16.14 -10.92
C SER A 221 4.08 -17.50 -10.28
N THR A 222 4.54 -18.60 -10.92
CA THR A 222 4.59 -19.94 -10.29
C THR A 222 5.53 -19.97 -9.07
N ARG A 223 6.36 -18.94 -8.89
CA ARG A 223 7.28 -18.76 -7.75
C ARG A 223 6.71 -17.92 -6.63
N SER A 224 5.46 -17.47 -6.72
CA SER A 224 4.91 -16.53 -5.73
C SER A 224 4.96 -17.07 -4.29
N HIS A 225 4.80 -18.38 -4.09
CA HIS A 225 4.96 -19.01 -2.78
C HIS A 225 6.41 -18.96 -2.29
N GLU A 226 7.37 -19.30 -3.16
CA GLU A 226 8.81 -19.26 -2.86
C GLU A 226 9.26 -17.83 -2.50
N TYR A 227 8.78 -16.83 -3.25
CA TYR A 227 9.11 -15.43 -2.98
C TYR A 227 8.52 -14.96 -1.66
N ARG A 228 7.26 -15.26 -1.36
CA ARG A 228 6.64 -14.89 -0.08
C ARG A 228 7.39 -15.52 1.10
N THR A 229 7.79 -16.78 1.00
CA THR A 229 8.61 -17.44 2.01
C THR A 229 9.95 -16.73 2.20
N ARG A 230 10.67 -16.47 1.10
CA ARG A 230 11.96 -15.76 1.14
C ARG A 230 11.84 -14.35 1.69
N ILE A 231 10.78 -13.61 1.32
CA ILE A 231 10.51 -12.27 1.86
C ILE A 231 10.37 -12.33 3.38
N MET A 232 9.52 -13.22 3.89
CA MET A 232 9.31 -13.39 5.33
C MET A 232 10.60 -13.79 6.06
N ASP A 233 11.42 -14.65 5.46
CA ASP A 233 12.73 -15.04 6.02
C ASP A 233 13.67 -13.82 6.11
N ILE A 234 13.75 -13.00 5.07
CA ILE A 234 14.55 -11.77 5.06
C ILE A 234 14.05 -10.78 6.14
N LEU A 235 12.74 -10.62 6.29
CA LEU A 235 12.16 -9.72 7.29
C LEU A 235 12.54 -10.18 8.71
N GLU A 236 12.46 -11.48 9.00
CA GLU A 236 12.88 -12.05 10.29
C GLU A 236 14.40 -11.97 10.50
N GLU A 237 15.23 -12.22 9.47
CA GLU A 237 16.68 -12.03 9.52
C GLU A 237 17.06 -10.59 9.93
N GLU A 238 16.36 -9.58 9.41
CA GLU A 238 16.58 -8.18 9.75
C GLU A 238 15.90 -7.75 11.06
N GLY A 239 15.11 -8.65 11.68
CA GLY A 239 14.47 -8.46 12.99
C GLY A 239 13.16 -7.67 12.93
N ALA A 240 12.48 -7.63 11.79
CA ALA A 240 11.11 -7.13 11.69
C ALA A 240 10.11 -8.16 12.22
N SER A 241 9.01 -7.69 12.84
CA SER A 241 7.93 -8.56 13.31
C SER A 241 6.91 -8.81 12.23
N LEU A 242 6.69 -10.06 11.87
CA LEU A 242 5.69 -10.43 10.87
C LEU A 242 4.24 -10.10 11.29
N GLU A 243 3.96 -9.94 12.60
CA GLU A 243 2.64 -9.52 13.10
C GLU A 243 2.24 -8.10 12.64
N HIS A 244 3.17 -7.33 12.07
CA HIS A 244 2.97 -6.00 11.53
C HIS A 244 3.27 -5.92 10.03
N VAL A 245 3.20 -7.06 9.32
CA VAL A 245 3.46 -7.14 7.87
C VAL A 245 2.19 -7.55 7.14
N ILE A 246 1.87 -6.83 6.07
CA ILE A 246 0.88 -7.22 5.08
C ILE A 246 1.61 -7.87 3.90
N MET A 247 1.22 -9.09 3.55
CA MET A 247 1.58 -9.70 2.29
C MET A 247 0.48 -9.37 1.29
N ASP A 248 0.77 -8.45 0.37
CA ASP A 248 -0.19 -7.94 -0.59
C ASP A 248 -0.54 -8.96 -1.67
N HIS A 249 -1.66 -8.75 -2.34
CA HIS A 249 -2.08 -9.47 -3.54
C HIS A 249 -2.17 -10.99 -3.35
N VAL A 250 -2.57 -11.46 -2.16
CA VAL A 250 -2.62 -12.90 -1.89
C VAL A 250 -3.67 -13.64 -2.73
N GLN A 251 -4.74 -12.96 -3.16
CA GLN A 251 -5.75 -13.52 -4.05
C GLN A 251 -5.34 -13.48 -5.52
N ILE A 252 -4.34 -12.67 -5.90
CA ILE A 252 -3.87 -12.55 -7.28
C ILE A 252 -2.80 -13.62 -7.52
N HIS A 253 -3.15 -14.67 -8.18
CA HIS A 253 -2.43 -15.80 -8.77
C HIS A 253 -1.00 -16.21 -8.41
N PRO A 254 -0.80 -17.50 -8.53
CA PRO A 254 -1.59 -18.63 -8.05
C PRO A 254 -1.22 -18.92 -6.61
N THR A 255 -1.62 -18.04 -5.68
CA THR A 255 -1.38 -18.29 -4.28
C THR A 255 -2.38 -19.32 -3.80
N SER A 256 -1.92 -20.57 -3.62
CA SER A 256 -2.80 -21.62 -3.11
C SER A 256 -3.29 -21.30 -1.70
N MET A 257 -4.39 -21.88 -1.30
CA MET A 257 -4.96 -21.74 0.05
C MET A 257 -3.94 -22.15 1.12
N GLU A 258 -3.18 -23.20 0.89
CA GLU A 258 -2.10 -23.66 1.79
C GLU A 258 -1.01 -22.58 1.94
N SER A 259 -0.68 -21.88 0.86
CA SER A 259 0.29 -20.78 0.92
C SER A 259 -0.23 -19.59 1.72
N GLN A 260 -1.51 -19.24 1.57
CA GLN A 260 -2.15 -18.19 2.35
C GLN A 260 -2.18 -18.55 3.84
N MET A 261 -2.55 -19.78 4.18
CA MET A 261 -2.53 -20.26 5.57
C MET A 261 -1.12 -20.21 6.16
N ALA A 262 -0.09 -20.64 5.39
CA ALA A 262 1.30 -20.59 5.85
C ALA A 262 1.81 -19.16 6.13
N ILE A 263 1.35 -18.16 5.38
CA ILE A 263 1.63 -16.74 5.65
C ILE A 263 1.00 -16.32 6.98
N ALA A 264 -0.27 -16.65 7.19
CA ALA A 264 -1.00 -16.31 8.40
C ALA A 264 -0.45 -17.05 9.64
N GLU A 265 -0.01 -18.31 9.50
CA GLU A 265 0.63 -19.09 10.57
C GLU A 265 1.95 -18.46 11.04
N ARG A 266 2.68 -17.76 10.19
CA ARG A 266 3.86 -16.97 10.55
C ARG A 266 3.51 -15.62 11.19
N GLY A 267 2.24 -15.25 11.26
CA GLY A 267 1.73 -14.04 11.90
C GLY A 267 1.40 -12.88 10.97
N ALA A 268 1.79 -12.95 9.68
CA ALA A 268 1.55 -11.87 8.73
C ALA A 268 0.06 -11.76 8.35
N PHE A 269 -0.33 -10.55 7.91
CA PHE A 269 -1.65 -10.30 7.35
C PHE A 269 -1.72 -10.68 5.88
N LEU A 270 -2.90 -11.07 5.46
CA LEU A 270 -3.25 -11.42 4.08
C LEU A 270 -3.95 -10.21 3.44
N GLY A 271 -3.29 -9.54 2.50
CA GLY A 271 -3.85 -8.44 1.72
C GLY A 271 -4.76 -8.97 0.61
N TYR A 272 -6.07 -9.00 0.85
CA TYR A 272 -7.11 -9.19 -0.16
C TYR A 272 -7.43 -7.83 -0.79
N ASP A 273 -6.49 -7.31 -1.55
CA ASP A 273 -6.46 -5.95 -2.05
C ASP A 273 -6.78 -5.81 -3.55
N GLY A 274 -7.07 -6.90 -4.24
CA GLY A 274 -7.53 -6.89 -5.62
C GLY A 274 -9.05 -7.07 -5.77
N ILE A 275 -9.86 -6.68 -4.79
CA ILE A 275 -11.31 -6.77 -4.88
C ILE A 275 -11.81 -5.81 -5.97
N SER A 276 -12.62 -6.29 -6.91
CA SER A 276 -13.08 -5.59 -8.12
C SER A 276 -12.08 -5.46 -9.26
N SER A 277 -10.88 -6.02 -9.16
CA SER A 277 -9.81 -5.90 -10.17
C SER A 277 -9.82 -6.99 -11.23
N GLY A 278 -10.98 -7.54 -11.59
CA GLY A 278 -11.15 -8.58 -12.61
C GLY A 278 -10.80 -8.12 -14.02
N PHE A 279 -9.58 -7.63 -14.23
CA PHE A 279 -9.03 -7.23 -15.52
C PHE A 279 -8.12 -8.34 -16.08
N ASP A 280 -7.93 -8.33 -17.41
CA ASP A 280 -6.91 -9.13 -18.06
C ASP A 280 -5.56 -8.40 -18.00
N TRP A 281 -4.61 -8.99 -17.30
CA TRP A 281 -3.26 -8.46 -17.14
C TRP A 281 -2.28 -9.02 -18.20
N GLY A 282 -2.80 -9.49 -19.35
CA GLY A 282 -2.01 -10.04 -20.42
C GLY A 282 -1.38 -11.39 -20.05
N GLU A 283 -0.05 -11.49 -20.11
CA GLU A 283 0.67 -12.75 -19.77
C GLU A 283 0.49 -13.16 -18.30
N ARG A 284 0.09 -12.23 -17.42
CA ARG A 284 -0.24 -12.51 -16.02
C ARG A 284 -1.63 -13.11 -15.83
N GLY A 285 -2.47 -13.13 -16.89
CA GLY A 285 -3.82 -13.69 -16.87
C GLY A 285 -4.87 -12.79 -16.23
N MET A 286 -6.08 -13.33 -16.07
CA MET A 286 -7.18 -12.65 -15.38
C MET A 286 -6.97 -12.76 -13.86
N GLY A 287 -7.21 -11.65 -13.16
CA GLY A 287 -7.34 -11.67 -11.70
C GLY A 287 -8.53 -12.53 -11.25
N PRO A 288 -8.54 -13.04 -9.99
CA PRO A 288 -9.67 -13.80 -9.46
C PRO A 288 -10.92 -12.95 -9.46
N GLY A 289 -12.06 -13.59 -9.68
CA GLY A 289 -13.35 -12.93 -9.54
C GLY A 289 -13.70 -12.68 -8.07
N ASP A 290 -14.53 -11.67 -7.82
CA ASP A 290 -15.00 -11.37 -6.45
C ASP A 290 -15.74 -12.55 -5.79
N GLU A 291 -16.36 -13.42 -6.58
CA GLU A 291 -17.05 -14.61 -6.09
C GLU A 291 -16.04 -15.62 -5.52
N GLU A 292 -14.95 -15.84 -6.23
CA GLU A 292 -13.84 -16.70 -5.80
C GLU A 292 -13.17 -16.12 -4.54
N SER A 293 -12.85 -14.82 -4.56
CA SER A 293 -12.29 -14.14 -3.39
C SER A 293 -13.18 -14.24 -2.15
N ALA A 294 -14.51 -14.14 -2.32
CA ALA A 294 -15.44 -14.28 -1.20
C ALA A 294 -15.51 -15.73 -0.66
N ALA A 295 -15.38 -16.72 -1.53
CA ALA A 295 -15.31 -18.13 -1.14
C ALA A 295 -14.02 -18.44 -0.39
N ASP A 296 -12.87 -17.93 -0.88
CA ASP A 296 -11.56 -18.09 -0.25
C ASP A 296 -11.51 -17.44 1.14
N ILE A 297 -12.02 -16.22 1.27
CA ILE A 297 -12.15 -15.53 2.56
C ILE A 297 -13.00 -16.37 3.53
N LYS A 298 -14.12 -16.91 3.07
CA LYS A 298 -14.97 -17.77 3.92
C LYS A 298 -14.21 -19.02 4.38
N HIS A 299 -13.44 -19.64 3.50
CA HIS A 299 -12.61 -20.81 3.83
C HIS A 299 -11.55 -20.46 4.89
N LEU A 300 -10.85 -19.34 4.73
CA LEU A 300 -9.86 -18.86 5.71
C LEU A 300 -10.51 -18.58 7.07
N ILE A 301 -11.70 -17.99 7.10
CA ILE A 301 -12.45 -17.76 8.35
C ILE A 301 -12.77 -19.09 9.04
N GLU A 302 -13.26 -20.09 8.30
CA GLU A 302 -13.55 -21.42 8.83
C GLU A 302 -12.32 -22.17 9.33
N ALA A 303 -11.17 -21.92 8.70
CA ALA A 303 -9.86 -22.44 9.12
C ALA A 303 -9.24 -21.67 10.31
N GLY A 304 -9.88 -20.58 10.80
CA GLY A 304 -9.44 -19.84 12.00
C GLY A 304 -8.57 -18.61 11.73
N TYR A 305 -8.40 -18.20 10.45
CA TYR A 305 -7.51 -17.10 10.05
C TYR A 305 -8.20 -15.73 9.89
N LEU A 306 -9.44 -15.57 10.38
CA LEU A 306 -10.19 -14.30 10.31
C LEU A 306 -9.35 -13.07 10.68
N HIS A 307 -8.56 -13.21 11.75
CA HIS A 307 -7.76 -12.10 12.28
C HIS A 307 -6.54 -11.72 11.43
N HIS A 308 -6.28 -12.42 10.34
CA HIS A 308 -5.19 -12.12 9.40
C HIS A 308 -5.66 -11.50 8.09
N ILE A 309 -6.96 -11.33 7.87
CA ILE A 309 -7.52 -10.88 6.59
C ILE A 309 -7.72 -9.37 6.60
N LEU A 310 -7.19 -8.68 5.59
CA LEU A 310 -7.40 -7.26 5.29
C LEU A 310 -8.03 -7.12 3.90
N LEU A 311 -8.92 -6.12 3.72
CA LEU A 311 -9.64 -5.93 2.48
C LEU A 311 -9.33 -4.57 1.85
N SER A 312 -9.05 -4.54 0.55
CA SER A 312 -8.89 -3.32 -0.26
C SER A 312 -9.16 -3.58 -1.75
N HIS A 313 -8.90 -2.58 -2.60
CA HIS A 313 -9.18 -2.68 -4.05
C HIS A 313 -7.92 -2.55 -4.90
N ASP A 314 -6.88 -1.90 -4.37
CA ASP A 314 -5.71 -1.48 -5.14
C ASP A 314 -6.12 -0.61 -6.35
N VAL A 315 -6.93 0.43 -6.10
CA VAL A 315 -7.33 1.38 -7.14
C VAL A 315 -6.13 2.21 -7.56
N HIS A 316 -5.55 1.92 -8.73
CA HIS A 316 -4.38 2.62 -9.27
C HIS A 316 -4.54 3.04 -10.74
N LEU A 317 -5.68 2.76 -11.37
CA LEU A 317 -5.99 3.05 -12.77
C LEU A 317 -7.28 3.85 -12.89
N LYS A 318 -7.36 4.75 -13.88
CA LYS A 318 -8.59 5.50 -14.15
C LYS A 318 -9.80 4.61 -14.44
N ILE A 319 -9.62 3.49 -15.17
CA ILE A 319 -10.72 2.54 -15.45
C ILE A 319 -11.33 1.92 -14.20
N MET A 320 -10.66 1.98 -13.05
CA MET A 320 -11.17 1.50 -11.77
C MET A 320 -12.05 2.54 -11.08
N LEU A 321 -11.94 3.81 -11.43
CA LEU A 321 -12.76 4.90 -10.89
C LEU A 321 -14.18 4.89 -11.44
N THR A 322 -15.15 5.29 -10.62
CA THR A 322 -16.57 5.32 -11.06
C THR A 322 -16.80 6.29 -12.22
N ALA A 323 -16.01 7.37 -12.31
CA ALA A 323 -16.05 8.33 -13.41
C ALA A 323 -15.73 7.71 -14.77
N TYR A 324 -14.99 6.60 -14.82
CA TYR A 324 -14.64 5.84 -16.03
C TYR A 324 -15.33 4.48 -16.10
N GLY A 325 -16.41 4.30 -15.32
CA GLY A 325 -17.22 3.08 -15.33
C GLY A 325 -16.62 1.93 -14.54
N GLY A 326 -15.65 2.20 -13.66
CA GLY A 326 -15.16 1.29 -12.63
C GLY A 326 -16.04 1.30 -11.38
N TRP A 327 -15.55 0.67 -10.31
CA TRP A 327 -16.30 0.52 -9.07
C TRP A 327 -15.91 1.52 -7.99
N GLY A 328 -14.68 2.07 -8.05
CA GLY A 328 -14.12 3.05 -7.12
C GLY A 328 -13.94 2.52 -5.70
N TYR A 329 -13.45 3.38 -4.80
CA TYR A 329 -13.09 3.03 -3.42
C TYR A 329 -14.28 2.58 -2.54
N ALA A 330 -15.51 2.81 -2.95
CA ALA A 330 -16.69 2.42 -2.15
C ALA A 330 -17.21 1.00 -2.43
N TYR A 331 -16.62 0.28 -3.38
CA TYR A 331 -17.20 -0.99 -3.87
C TYR A 331 -17.27 -2.06 -2.79
N ILE A 332 -16.26 -2.25 -1.97
CA ILE A 332 -16.30 -3.22 -0.87
C ILE A 332 -17.54 -2.98 -0.01
N LEU A 333 -17.78 -1.75 0.44
CA LEU A 333 -18.88 -1.40 1.32
C LEU A 333 -20.26 -1.50 0.62
N ARG A 334 -20.30 -1.21 -0.68
CA ARG A 334 -21.55 -1.20 -1.46
C ARG A 334 -21.99 -2.58 -1.93
N GLN A 335 -21.05 -3.42 -2.34
CA GLN A 335 -21.34 -4.65 -3.06
C GLN A 335 -20.62 -5.88 -2.51
N PHE A 336 -19.29 -5.80 -2.28
CA PHE A 336 -18.54 -6.98 -1.89
C PHE A 336 -18.98 -7.56 -0.54
N VAL A 337 -19.34 -6.72 0.43
CA VAL A 337 -19.93 -7.17 1.71
C VAL A 337 -21.21 -7.98 1.52
N LYS A 338 -21.98 -7.75 0.46
CA LYS A 338 -23.18 -8.55 0.16
C LYS A 338 -22.80 -9.95 -0.34
N ARG A 339 -21.70 -10.08 -1.10
CA ARG A 339 -21.15 -11.38 -1.51
C ARG A 339 -20.64 -12.14 -0.31
N LEU A 340 -19.86 -11.51 0.56
CA LEU A 340 -19.40 -12.12 1.80
C LEU A 340 -20.57 -12.69 2.61
N ARG A 341 -21.63 -11.90 2.80
CA ARG A 341 -22.86 -12.37 3.48
C ARG A 341 -23.53 -13.54 2.75
N ALA A 342 -23.54 -13.55 1.43
CA ALA A 342 -24.09 -14.66 0.64
C ALA A 342 -23.30 -15.96 0.84
N HIS A 343 -21.98 -15.86 1.10
CA HIS A 343 -21.10 -16.97 1.50
C HIS A 343 -21.19 -17.32 3.00
N GLY A 344 -22.04 -16.65 3.77
CA GLY A 344 -22.24 -16.92 5.20
C GLY A 344 -21.18 -16.27 6.10
N VAL A 345 -20.47 -15.24 5.61
CA VAL A 345 -19.61 -14.38 6.45
C VAL A 345 -20.52 -13.44 7.25
N THR A 346 -20.31 -13.37 8.56
CA THR A 346 -21.15 -12.56 9.45
C THR A 346 -20.77 -11.08 9.42
N ASP A 347 -21.67 -10.20 9.87
CA ASP A 347 -21.36 -8.77 10.02
C ASP A 347 -20.23 -8.51 11.02
N GLN A 348 -20.08 -9.37 12.03
CA GLN A 348 -18.95 -9.31 12.97
C GLN A 348 -17.64 -9.65 12.28
N ASP A 349 -17.60 -10.67 11.41
CA ASP A 349 -16.40 -11.03 10.65
C ASP A 349 -16.01 -9.88 9.70
N ILE A 350 -16.99 -9.26 9.04
CA ILE A 350 -16.79 -8.10 8.15
C ILE A 350 -16.22 -6.92 8.96
N THR A 351 -16.74 -6.66 10.15
CA THR A 351 -16.22 -5.62 11.05
C THR A 351 -14.79 -5.95 11.47
N THR A 352 -14.50 -7.21 11.77
CA THR A 352 -13.16 -7.65 12.12
C THR A 352 -12.17 -7.34 10.99
N MET A 353 -12.50 -7.68 9.75
CA MET A 353 -11.63 -7.46 8.59
C MET A 353 -11.44 -5.98 8.24
N LEU A 354 -12.48 -5.15 8.37
CA LEU A 354 -12.44 -3.75 7.94
C LEU A 354 -12.09 -2.76 9.05
N VAL A 355 -12.19 -3.15 10.32
CA VAL A 355 -11.97 -2.25 11.46
C VAL A 355 -10.96 -2.82 12.44
N GLU A 356 -11.18 -4.02 12.99
CA GLU A 356 -10.36 -4.52 14.09
C GLU A 356 -8.98 -5.03 13.62
N ASN A 357 -8.89 -5.67 12.45
CA ASN A 357 -7.61 -6.10 11.89
C ASN A 357 -6.72 -4.90 11.50
N PRO A 358 -7.22 -3.84 10.81
CA PRO A 358 -6.45 -2.60 10.62
C PRO A 358 -5.97 -1.99 11.95
N LYS A 359 -6.81 -1.90 12.97
CA LYS A 359 -6.38 -1.43 14.29
C LYS A 359 -5.26 -2.29 14.87
N ARG A 360 -5.37 -3.61 14.76
CA ARG A 360 -4.35 -4.53 15.25
C ARG A 360 -3.03 -4.37 14.49
N LEU A 361 -3.08 -4.22 13.17
CA LEU A 361 -1.90 -3.95 12.34
C LEU A 361 -1.14 -2.72 12.83
N PHE A 362 -1.86 -1.62 13.09
CA PHE A 362 -1.29 -0.35 13.52
C PHE A 362 -1.05 -0.24 15.04
N SER A 363 -1.47 -1.22 15.85
CA SER A 363 -1.33 -1.20 17.31
C SER A 363 0.08 -1.55 17.78
N SER A 364 1.13 -1.20 17.05
CA SER A 364 2.50 -1.50 17.45
C SER A 364 2.77 -1.03 18.90
N ARG A 365 3.26 -1.94 19.74
CA ARG A 365 3.71 -1.62 21.09
C ARG A 365 5.08 -0.94 21.00
N TYR A 366 5.11 0.35 20.75
CA TYR A 366 6.32 1.13 20.97
C TYR A 366 6.66 1.10 22.46
N GLN A 367 7.40 0.07 22.88
CA GLN A 367 8.10 0.13 24.15
C GLN A 367 9.31 1.03 23.94
N ARG A 368 9.29 2.23 24.52
CA ARG A 368 10.52 2.99 24.74
C ARG A 368 11.53 2.04 25.40
N GLY A 369 12.53 1.60 24.66
CA GLY A 369 13.67 0.89 25.23
C GLY A 369 14.20 1.73 26.37
N ASN A 370 14.20 1.16 27.57
CA ASN A 370 14.89 1.72 28.72
C ASN A 370 16.30 2.10 28.28
N GLY A 371 16.69 3.32 28.62
CA GLY A 371 17.87 4.02 28.18
C GLY A 371 19.11 3.16 27.99
N PHE A 372 19.84 3.46 26.95
CA PHE A 372 21.23 3.12 26.87
C PHE A 372 21.92 3.69 28.12
N GLY A 373 22.16 2.81 29.11
CA GLY A 373 23.07 3.09 30.17
C GLY A 373 24.45 3.24 29.55
N ASN A 374 25.04 4.42 29.67
CA ASN A 374 26.46 4.62 29.43
C ASN A 374 27.26 3.83 30.47
N PRO A 375 28.36 3.18 30.06
CA PRO A 375 29.41 2.76 30.97
C PRO A 375 30.21 3.96 31.48
#